data_31918f6a8602c282c1bd4e2514901954
#
_entry.id   31918f6a8602c282c1bd4e2514901954
#
_cell.length_a   1.000
_cell.length_b   1.000
_cell.length_c   1.000
_cell.angle_alpha   90.00
_cell.angle_beta   90.00
_cell.angle_gamma   90.00
#
_symmetry.space_group_name_H-M   'P 1'
#
loop_
_entity.id
_entity.type
_entity.pdbx_description
1 polymer ?
#
loop_
_entity_poly.entity_id
_entity_poly.type
_entity_poly.pdbx_seq_one_letter_code
_entity_poly.pdbx_strand_id
1 'polypeptide(L)'
;MPVKWNFNGNFSFSNKNFARIYRFFVVETPVEGVSQRGISFKQRGWNLNSLNAALKRSTDFLKNNWYVCTAKEAESKMRFHSIFDSVRMPTEIAIHTSRKDSNTVGLFYSIRCAFAHGAFSLHNCDGETYYFLENKDKEVYKGRIVIKESSLISIIETVESEPPKKSAKKKTIKKKELLPA
;
A
#
# COMPACT_ATOMS: atom_id res chain seq x y z
N MET A 1 -10.82 -24.42 -2.34
CA MET A 1 -12.16 -24.03 -1.86
C MET A 1 -12.61 -22.82 -2.66
N PRO A 2 -13.85 -22.76 -3.13
CA PRO A 2 -14.33 -21.57 -3.82
C PRO A 2 -14.36 -20.40 -2.82
N VAL A 3 -13.80 -19.26 -3.23
CA VAL A 3 -13.84 -18.02 -2.47
C VAL A 3 -15.30 -17.60 -2.34
N LYS A 4 -15.81 -17.52 -1.13
CA LYS A 4 -17.14 -16.95 -0.89
C LYS A 4 -17.05 -15.44 -1.07
N TRP A 5 -17.57 -14.96 -2.19
CA TRP A 5 -17.69 -13.53 -2.47
C TRP A 5 -18.87 -12.98 -1.67
N ASN A 6 -18.59 -12.28 -0.59
CA ASN A 6 -19.61 -11.49 0.11
C ASN A 6 -19.60 -10.07 -0.48
N PHE A 7 -20.36 -9.89 -1.56
CA PHE A 7 -20.61 -8.55 -2.10
C PHE A 7 -21.78 -7.92 -1.35
N ASN A 8 -21.48 -7.04 -0.40
CA ASN A 8 -22.46 -6.12 0.16
C ASN A 8 -22.42 -4.81 -0.64
N GLY A 9 -23.00 -4.82 -1.83
CA GLY A 9 -23.09 -3.64 -2.69
C GLY A 9 -23.17 -4.00 -4.17
N ASN A 10 -23.76 -3.13 -4.96
CA ASN A 10 -23.80 -3.26 -6.42
C ASN A 10 -22.40 -2.98 -6.99
N PHE A 11 -21.61 -4.02 -7.17
CA PHE A 11 -20.33 -3.91 -7.85
C PHE A 11 -20.53 -3.95 -9.35
N SER A 12 -20.02 -2.95 -10.04
CA SER A 12 -19.97 -2.91 -11.51
C SER A 12 -18.55 -2.62 -11.97
N PHE A 13 -18.04 -3.38 -12.94
CA PHE A 13 -16.79 -3.05 -13.63
C PHE A 13 -16.86 -1.70 -14.38
N SER A 14 -18.03 -1.09 -14.48
CA SER A 14 -18.20 0.28 -14.94
C SER A 14 -17.74 1.34 -13.93
N ASN A 15 -17.44 0.96 -12.69
CA ASN A 15 -16.86 1.88 -11.72
C ASN A 15 -15.43 2.27 -12.15
N LYS A 16 -15.25 3.53 -12.53
CA LYS A 16 -13.97 4.07 -13.03
C LYS A 16 -12.84 3.95 -11.98
N ASN A 17 -13.17 4.14 -10.71
CA ASN A 17 -12.19 4.05 -9.62
C ASN A 17 -11.69 2.62 -9.47
N PHE A 18 -12.59 1.65 -9.44
CA PHE A 18 -12.19 0.24 -9.37
C PHE A 18 -11.34 -0.16 -10.57
N ALA A 19 -11.74 0.23 -11.77
CA ALA A 19 -10.96 -0.07 -12.98
C ALA A 19 -9.55 0.54 -12.92
N ARG A 20 -9.42 1.77 -12.42
CA ARG A 20 -8.12 2.44 -12.20
C ARG A 20 -7.29 1.71 -11.15
N ILE A 21 -7.89 1.36 -10.01
CA ILE A 21 -7.24 0.63 -8.91
C ILE A 21 -6.74 -0.73 -9.40
N TYR A 22 -7.61 -1.51 -10.04
CA TYR A 22 -7.26 -2.83 -10.55
C TYR A 22 -6.14 -2.75 -11.61
N ARG A 23 -6.27 -1.84 -12.58
CA ARG A 23 -5.25 -1.61 -13.60
C ARG A 23 -3.90 -1.29 -12.96
N PHE A 24 -3.86 -0.36 -12.01
CA PHE A 24 -2.61 0.06 -11.38
C PHE A 24 -1.98 -1.05 -10.54
N PHE A 25 -2.74 -1.69 -9.64
CA PHE A 25 -2.16 -2.69 -8.73
C PHE A 25 -1.90 -4.04 -9.38
N VAL A 26 -2.68 -4.45 -10.39
CA VAL A 26 -2.57 -5.79 -10.99
C VAL A 26 -1.82 -5.77 -12.31
N VAL A 27 -2.20 -4.87 -13.22
CA VAL A 27 -1.66 -4.86 -14.60
C VAL A 27 -0.37 -4.06 -14.70
N GLU A 28 -0.33 -2.88 -14.06
CA GLU A 28 0.76 -1.91 -14.14
C GLU A 28 1.53 -1.78 -12.82
N THR A 29 1.43 -2.81 -11.95
CA THR A 29 2.04 -2.73 -10.62
C THR A 29 3.51 -2.32 -10.66
N PRO A 30 3.94 -1.35 -9.82
CA PRO A 30 5.32 -0.92 -9.78
C PRO A 30 6.27 -1.89 -9.06
N VAL A 31 5.77 -3.06 -8.63
CA VAL A 31 6.58 -4.11 -8.01
C VAL A 31 7.33 -4.88 -9.08
N GLU A 32 8.66 -4.82 -9.03
CA GLU A 32 9.55 -5.46 -10.01
C GLU A 32 9.33 -6.99 -10.05
N GLY A 33 9.40 -7.55 -11.26
CA GLY A 33 9.26 -8.99 -11.51
C GLY A 33 7.85 -9.56 -11.35
N VAL A 34 6.83 -8.72 -11.14
CA VAL A 34 5.44 -9.16 -10.91
C VAL A 34 4.54 -8.88 -12.11
N SER A 35 4.81 -7.85 -12.87
CA SER A 35 4.08 -7.51 -14.10
C SER A 35 5.03 -7.11 -15.20
N GLN A 36 4.76 -7.57 -16.44
CA GLN A 36 5.52 -7.16 -17.63
C GLN A 36 5.21 -5.71 -18.05
N ARG A 37 4.06 -5.16 -17.64
CA ARG A 37 3.60 -3.81 -17.98
C ARG A 37 3.85 -2.80 -16.86
N GLY A 38 4.39 -3.25 -15.73
CA GLY A 38 4.65 -2.38 -14.58
C GLY A 38 5.84 -1.45 -14.86
N ILE A 39 5.66 -0.17 -14.51
CA ILE A 39 6.76 0.80 -14.46
C ILE A 39 7.22 0.87 -13.01
N SER A 40 8.42 0.38 -12.72
CA SER A 40 8.94 0.30 -11.35
C SER A 40 9.02 1.68 -10.67
N PHE A 41 9.02 1.69 -9.35
CA PHE A 41 9.21 2.93 -8.57
C PHE A 41 10.47 3.69 -9.01
N LYS A 42 11.56 2.96 -9.28
CA LYS A 42 12.82 3.54 -9.75
C LYS A 42 12.69 4.19 -11.14
N GLN A 43 12.01 3.54 -12.06
CA GLN A 43 11.75 4.09 -13.40
C GLN A 43 10.85 5.33 -13.36
N ARG A 44 9.98 5.44 -12.35
CA ARG A 44 9.19 6.65 -12.05
C ARG A 44 10.00 7.73 -11.30
N GLY A 45 11.28 7.50 -11.06
CA GLY A 45 12.17 8.44 -10.36
C GLY A 45 12.13 8.36 -8.84
N TRP A 46 11.32 7.47 -8.25
CA TRP A 46 11.21 7.32 -6.81
C TRP A 46 12.36 6.48 -6.23
N ASN A 47 12.94 6.96 -5.12
CA ASN A 47 13.60 6.06 -4.18
C ASN A 47 12.59 5.64 -3.08
N LEU A 48 12.78 4.44 -2.53
CA LEU A 48 11.80 3.83 -1.62
C LEU A 48 11.60 4.63 -0.31
N ASN A 49 12.63 5.33 0.18
CA ASN A 49 12.52 6.15 1.39
C ASN A 49 11.69 7.40 1.14
N SER A 50 11.93 8.11 0.03
CA SER A 50 11.14 9.29 -0.32
C SER A 50 9.70 8.94 -0.67
N LEU A 51 9.48 7.80 -1.33
CA LEU A 51 8.14 7.29 -1.61
C LEU A 51 7.40 6.94 -0.31
N ASN A 52 8.04 6.21 0.61
CA ASN A 52 7.45 5.91 1.92
C ASN A 52 7.02 7.17 2.66
N ALA A 53 7.88 8.19 2.68
CA ALA A 53 7.56 9.47 3.29
C ALA A 53 6.42 10.21 2.58
N ALA A 54 6.34 10.12 1.24
CA ALA A 54 5.25 10.72 0.47
C ALA A 54 3.91 10.02 0.73
N LEU A 55 3.88 8.70 0.72
CA LEU A 55 2.70 7.89 1.04
C LEU A 55 2.15 8.17 2.44
N LYS A 56 3.03 8.30 3.43
CA LYS A 56 2.64 8.68 4.80
C LYS A 56 2.10 10.11 4.91
N ARG A 57 2.40 10.99 3.97
CA ARG A 57 1.81 12.34 3.91
C ARG A 57 0.47 12.37 3.21
N SER A 58 0.30 11.55 2.18
CA SER A 58 -0.92 11.52 1.36
C SER A 58 -2.05 10.70 1.99
N THR A 59 -1.73 9.79 2.91
CA THR A 59 -2.71 8.89 3.54
C THR A 59 -2.43 8.76 5.04
N ASP A 60 -3.35 9.27 5.86
CA ASP A 60 -3.14 9.34 7.31
C ASP A 60 -3.01 7.97 7.98
N PHE A 61 -3.70 6.95 7.49
CA PHE A 61 -3.62 5.61 8.09
C PHE A 61 -2.21 5.01 7.95
N LEU A 62 -1.45 5.33 6.90
CA LEU A 62 -0.08 4.84 6.76
C LEU A 62 0.91 5.44 7.76
N LYS A 63 0.54 6.50 8.46
CA LYS A 63 1.35 7.01 9.60
C LYS A 63 1.17 6.16 10.84
N ASN A 64 -0.08 5.78 11.15
CA ASN A 64 -0.47 5.29 12.47
C ASN A 64 -0.85 3.80 12.46
N ASN A 65 -1.40 3.30 11.35
CA ASN A 65 -2.02 1.98 11.25
C ASN A 65 -1.36 1.10 10.19
N TRP A 66 -0.08 1.30 9.92
CA TRP A 66 0.70 0.46 9.02
C TRP A 66 1.74 -0.36 9.78
N TYR A 67 1.49 -1.66 9.85
CA TYR A 67 2.31 -2.61 10.60
C TYR A 67 3.00 -3.59 9.66
N VAL A 68 4.33 -3.66 9.80
CA VAL A 68 5.16 -4.62 9.08
C VAL A 68 5.69 -5.63 10.09
N CYS A 69 5.47 -6.89 9.83
CA CYS A 69 5.70 -7.97 10.76
C CYS A 69 6.59 -9.05 10.15
N THR A 70 7.23 -9.84 10.99
CA THR A 70 7.75 -11.14 10.58
C THR A 70 6.58 -12.07 10.23
N ALA A 71 6.82 -13.13 9.45
CA ALA A 71 5.76 -14.06 9.06
C ALA A 71 5.06 -14.68 10.28
N LYS A 72 5.81 -14.96 11.35
CA LYS A 72 5.28 -15.55 12.59
C LYS A 72 4.38 -14.58 13.37
N GLU A 73 4.78 -13.32 13.49
CA GLU A 73 3.99 -12.27 14.17
C GLU A 73 2.77 -11.86 13.35
N ALA A 74 2.92 -11.82 12.02
CA ALA A 74 1.87 -11.40 11.12
C ALA A 74 0.65 -12.31 11.21
N GLU A 75 0.85 -13.62 11.23
CA GLU A 75 -0.26 -14.58 11.32
C GLU A 75 -1.08 -14.36 12.59
N SER A 76 -0.44 -14.24 13.74
CA SER A 76 -1.11 -13.96 15.01
C SER A 76 -1.87 -12.63 14.98
N LYS A 77 -1.20 -11.55 14.57
CA LYS A 77 -1.83 -10.22 14.50
C LYS A 77 -3.01 -10.17 13.51
N MET A 78 -2.85 -10.76 12.33
CA MET A 78 -3.88 -10.74 11.29
C MET A 78 -5.07 -11.63 11.62
N ARG A 79 -4.85 -12.75 12.30
CA ARG A 79 -5.90 -13.71 12.63
C ARG A 79 -6.82 -13.20 13.75
N PHE A 80 -6.27 -12.48 14.72
CA PHE A 80 -6.98 -12.08 15.94
C PHE A 80 -7.30 -10.57 16.01
N HIS A 81 -6.98 -9.80 14.98
CA HIS A 81 -7.28 -8.37 15.01
C HIS A 81 -8.75 -8.13 14.65
N SER A 82 -9.56 -7.80 15.65
CA SER A 82 -11.02 -7.64 15.54
C SER A 82 -11.49 -6.63 14.49
N ILE A 83 -10.63 -5.69 14.10
CA ILE A 83 -10.95 -4.68 13.08
C ILE A 83 -11.24 -5.29 11.71
N PHE A 84 -10.67 -6.46 11.41
CA PHE A 84 -10.94 -7.16 10.15
C PHE A 84 -12.32 -7.82 10.11
N ASP A 85 -12.96 -7.96 11.26
CA ASP A 85 -14.27 -8.59 11.41
C ASP A 85 -15.38 -7.55 11.62
N SER A 86 -15.01 -6.27 11.81
CA SER A 86 -15.96 -5.18 12.03
C SER A 86 -16.39 -4.55 10.72
N VAL A 87 -17.62 -4.84 10.31
CA VAL A 87 -18.24 -4.28 9.09
C VAL A 87 -18.91 -2.92 9.36
N ARG A 88 -19.23 -2.61 10.62
CA ARG A 88 -20.06 -1.43 10.94
C ARG A 88 -19.33 -0.10 10.87
N MET A 89 -18.08 -0.07 11.30
CA MET A 89 -17.22 1.13 11.28
C MET A 89 -15.78 0.69 11.02
N PRO A 90 -15.43 0.35 9.78
CA PRO A 90 -14.10 -0.12 9.48
C PRO A 90 -13.09 1.00 9.68
N THR A 91 -11.99 0.68 10.37
CA THR A 91 -10.83 1.57 10.48
C THR A 91 -9.78 1.15 9.47
N GLU A 92 -9.20 2.10 8.77
CA GLU A 92 -8.12 1.79 7.83
C GLU A 92 -6.89 1.24 8.57
N ILE A 93 -6.42 0.09 8.13
CA ILE A 93 -5.25 -0.58 8.69
C ILE A 93 -4.57 -1.44 7.62
N ALA A 94 -3.26 -1.47 7.64
CA ALA A 94 -2.46 -2.38 6.81
C ALA A 94 -1.52 -3.19 7.70
N ILE A 95 -1.66 -4.51 7.67
CA ILE A 95 -0.74 -5.44 8.30
C ILE A 95 -0.21 -6.38 7.22
N HIS A 96 1.10 -6.44 7.04
CA HIS A 96 1.71 -7.36 6.08
C HIS A 96 3.10 -7.81 6.50
N THR A 97 3.56 -8.91 5.90
CA THR A 97 4.93 -9.37 6.09
C THR A 97 5.91 -8.47 5.36
N SER A 98 7.09 -8.28 5.94
CA SER A 98 8.19 -7.58 5.27
C SER A 98 8.66 -8.36 4.04
N ARG A 99 9.05 -7.64 2.99
CA ARG A 99 9.83 -8.17 1.89
C ARG A 99 11.27 -7.67 1.99
N LYS A 100 12.20 -8.45 1.44
CA LYS A 100 13.64 -8.11 1.46
C LYS A 100 13.92 -6.72 0.89
N ASP A 101 13.10 -6.28 -0.09
CA ASP A 101 13.34 -5.03 -0.80
C ASP A 101 12.94 -3.78 0.00
N SER A 102 11.76 -3.78 0.59
CA SER A 102 11.29 -2.72 1.50
C SER A 102 9.86 -2.97 2.00
N ASN A 103 9.48 -2.24 3.06
CA ASN A 103 8.11 -2.24 3.59
C ASN A 103 7.11 -1.70 2.56
N THR A 104 7.50 -0.67 1.80
CA THR A 104 6.67 -0.11 0.72
C THR A 104 6.39 -1.15 -0.36
N VAL A 105 7.42 -1.86 -0.83
CA VAL A 105 7.25 -2.96 -1.79
C VAL A 105 6.36 -4.06 -1.22
N GLY A 106 6.51 -4.39 0.06
CA GLY A 106 5.66 -5.36 0.76
C GLY A 106 4.17 -4.99 0.76
N LEU A 107 3.86 -3.71 1.02
CA LEU A 107 2.49 -3.18 0.98
C LEU A 107 1.88 -3.35 -0.42
N PHE A 108 2.56 -2.83 -1.45
CA PHE A 108 2.06 -2.91 -2.84
C PHE A 108 1.90 -4.35 -3.32
N TYR A 109 2.83 -5.22 -2.95
CA TYR A 109 2.74 -6.64 -3.26
C TYR A 109 1.53 -7.30 -2.60
N SER A 110 1.25 -6.98 -1.33
CA SER A 110 0.09 -7.53 -0.62
C SER A 110 -1.22 -7.07 -1.24
N ILE A 111 -1.34 -5.79 -1.59
CA ILE A 111 -2.51 -5.25 -2.29
C ILE A 111 -2.67 -5.95 -3.66
N ARG A 112 -1.59 -6.04 -4.43
CA ARG A 112 -1.57 -6.72 -5.74
C ARG A 112 -2.03 -8.17 -5.64
N CYS A 113 -1.50 -8.92 -4.68
CA CYS A 113 -1.86 -10.33 -4.51
C CYS A 113 -3.33 -10.49 -4.17
N ALA A 114 -3.87 -9.67 -3.28
CA ALA A 114 -5.29 -9.70 -2.94
C ALA A 114 -6.17 -9.49 -4.17
N PHE A 115 -5.90 -8.46 -4.97
CA PHE A 115 -6.66 -8.20 -6.20
C PHE A 115 -6.48 -9.29 -7.27
N ALA A 116 -5.24 -9.73 -7.51
CA ALA A 116 -4.95 -10.71 -8.55
C ALA A 116 -5.52 -12.11 -8.27
N HIS A 117 -5.65 -12.46 -7.00
CA HIS A 117 -6.24 -13.73 -6.56
C HIS A 117 -7.73 -13.62 -6.21
N GLY A 118 -8.33 -12.44 -6.38
CA GLY A 118 -9.73 -12.20 -6.03
C GLY A 118 -10.02 -12.32 -4.53
N ALA A 119 -9.02 -12.16 -3.68
CA ALA A 119 -9.13 -12.27 -2.24
C ALA A 119 -9.41 -10.89 -1.62
N PHE A 120 -10.54 -10.29 -2.02
CA PHE A 120 -10.99 -9.01 -1.52
C PHE A 120 -12.51 -8.93 -1.45
N SER A 121 -13.03 -8.05 -0.60
CA SER A 121 -14.44 -7.68 -0.56
C SER A 121 -14.59 -6.17 -0.44
N LEU A 122 -15.75 -5.65 -0.85
CA LEU A 122 -16.09 -4.24 -0.78
C LEU A 122 -17.25 -4.04 0.19
N HIS A 123 -17.14 -3.00 1.00
CA HIS A 123 -18.15 -2.61 1.97
C HIS A 123 -18.39 -1.11 1.89
N ASN A 124 -19.66 -0.72 1.78
CA ASN A 124 -20.05 0.69 1.87
C ASN A 124 -20.37 1.03 3.30
N CYS A 125 -19.73 2.06 3.82
CA CYS A 125 -19.96 2.58 5.15
C CYS A 125 -19.94 4.11 5.12
N ASP A 126 -21.03 4.75 5.52
CA ASP A 126 -21.19 6.21 5.55
C ASP A 126 -20.84 6.92 4.22
N GLY A 127 -21.21 6.31 3.09
CA GLY A 127 -20.96 6.85 1.76
C GLY A 127 -19.53 6.64 1.22
N GLU A 128 -18.66 5.98 2.00
CA GLU A 128 -17.30 5.62 1.58
C GLU A 128 -17.22 4.11 1.28
N THR A 129 -16.51 3.76 0.23
CA THR A 129 -16.23 2.35 -0.11
C THR A 129 -14.94 1.91 0.52
N TYR A 130 -15.00 0.82 1.28
CA TYR A 130 -13.85 0.17 1.90
C TYR A 130 -13.54 -1.14 1.19
N TYR A 131 -12.26 -1.40 1.00
CA TYR A 131 -11.71 -2.64 0.49
C TYR A 131 -11.10 -3.43 1.64
N PHE A 132 -11.56 -4.66 1.80
CA PHE A 132 -10.97 -5.65 2.69
C PHE A 132 -10.13 -6.59 1.84
N LEU A 133 -8.82 -6.52 1.98
CA LEU A 133 -7.86 -7.21 1.12
C LEU A 133 -7.13 -8.29 1.92
N GLU A 134 -7.06 -9.49 1.37
CA GLU A 134 -6.34 -10.61 1.99
C GLU A 134 -5.29 -11.18 1.04
N ASN A 135 -4.04 -11.19 1.47
CA ASN A 135 -2.96 -11.91 0.82
C ASN A 135 -2.65 -13.15 1.65
N LYS A 136 -3.05 -14.31 1.16
CA LYS A 136 -2.80 -15.62 1.76
C LYS A 136 -1.90 -16.46 0.86
N ASP A 137 -1.00 -17.21 1.49
CA ASP A 137 -0.27 -18.30 0.87
C ASP A 137 -0.66 -19.59 1.59
N LYS A 138 -1.46 -20.44 0.91
CA LYS A 138 -2.18 -21.56 1.52
C LYS A 138 -3.06 -21.06 2.67
N GLU A 139 -2.78 -21.50 3.91
CA GLU A 139 -3.54 -21.09 5.11
C GLU A 139 -2.85 -19.97 5.91
N VAL A 140 -1.71 -19.46 5.44
CA VAL A 140 -0.91 -18.46 6.17
C VAL A 140 -1.18 -17.07 5.62
N TYR A 141 -1.60 -16.15 6.47
CA TYR A 141 -1.75 -14.73 6.11
C TYR A 141 -0.37 -14.08 5.89
N LYS A 142 -0.21 -13.48 4.72
CA LYS A 142 0.96 -12.64 4.36
C LYS A 142 0.61 -11.15 4.39
N GLY A 143 -0.69 -10.83 4.33
CA GLY A 143 -1.19 -9.47 4.45
C GLY A 143 -2.71 -9.45 4.61
N ARG A 144 -3.20 -8.58 5.51
CA ARG A 144 -4.60 -8.19 5.61
C ARG A 144 -4.68 -6.67 5.69
N ILE A 145 -5.52 -6.07 4.87
CA ILE A 145 -5.59 -4.63 4.73
C ILE A 145 -7.05 -4.23 4.66
N VAL A 146 -7.42 -3.23 5.44
CA VAL A 146 -8.68 -2.51 5.32
C VAL A 146 -8.34 -1.09 4.86
N ILE A 147 -8.86 -0.68 3.72
CA ILE A 147 -8.49 0.58 3.10
C ILE A 147 -9.67 1.19 2.34
N LYS A 148 -9.80 2.51 2.43
CA LYS A 148 -10.79 3.27 1.66
C LYS A 148 -10.44 3.32 0.17
N GLU A 149 -11.45 3.43 -0.67
CA GLU A 149 -11.26 3.70 -2.09
C GLU A 149 -10.48 4.99 -2.31
N SER A 150 -10.84 6.05 -1.60
CA SER A 150 -10.15 7.35 -1.64
C SER A 150 -8.67 7.25 -1.28
N SER A 151 -8.32 6.44 -0.27
CA SER A 151 -6.92 6.19 0.11
C SER A 151 -6.15 5.39 -0.94
N LEU A 152 -6.77 4.40 -1.58
CA LEU A 152 -6.17 3.68 -2.71
C LEU A 152 -5.86 4.62 -3.89
N ILE A 153 -6.79 5.49 -4.21
CA ILE A 153 -6.59 6.51 -5.27
C ILE A 153 -5.46 7.46 -4.88
N SER A 154 -5.42 7.96 -3.64
CA SER A 154 -4.33 8.83 -3.16
C SER A 154 -2.95 8.15 -3.22
N ILE A 155 -2.88 6.85 -2.94
CA ILE A 155 -1.65 6.06 -3.11
C ILE A 155 -1.22 6.03 -4.58
N ILE A 156 -2.16 5.77 -5.49
CA ILE A 156 -1.88 5.75 -6.95
C ILE A 156 -1.36 7.12 -7.40
N GLU A 157 -2.07 8.19 -7.06
CA GLU A 157 -1.69 9.56 -7.41
C GLU A 157 -0.32 9.95 -6.88
N THR A 158 0.00 9.52 -5.65
CA THR A 158 1.33 9.74 -5.06
C THR A 158 2.42 9.04 -5.87
N VAL A 159 2.20 7.79 -6.31
CA VAL A 159 3.20 7.05 -7.12
C VAL A 159 3.33 7.61 -8.53
N GLU A 160 2.23 8.10 -9.10
CA GLU A 160 2.19 8.69 -10.45
C GLU A 160 2.72 10.13 -10.48
N SER A 161 2.78 10.80 -9.34
CA SER A 161 3.33 12.16 -9.24
C SER A 161 4.85 12.19 -9.41
N GLU A 162 5.39 13.34 -9.77
CA GLU A 162 6.85 13.54 -9.79
C GLU A 162 7.43 13.50 -8.37
N PRO A 163 8.50 12.73 -8.15
CA PRO A 163 9.17 12.75 -6.86
C PRO A 163 9.78 14.15 -6.58
N PRO A 164 9.83 14.56 -5.31
CA PRO A 164 10.40 15.87 -4.95
C PRO A 164 11.85 15.94 -5.39
N LYS A 165 12.20 17.00 -6.13
CA LYS A 165 13.57 17.28 -6.55
C LYS A 165 14.46 17.36 -5.31
N LYS A 166 15.58 16.63 -5.29
CA LYS A 166 16.56 16.74 -4.21
C LYS A 166 17.04 18.19 -4.15
N SER A 167 16.68 18.92 -3.11
CA SER A 167 17.29 20.22 -2.85
C SER A 167 18.80 20.00 -2.76
N ALA A 168 19.58 20.69 -3.60
CA ALA A 168 21.03 20.64 -3.56
C ALA A 168 21.45 21.04 -2.14
N LYS A 169 22.02 20.12 -1.37
CA LYS A 169 22.61 20.43 -0.07
C LYS A 169 23.66 21.50 -0.32
N LYS A 170 23.41 22.75 0.11
CA LYS A 170 24.44 23.78 0.19
C LYS A 170 25.59 23.20 1.01
N LYS A 171 26.72 22.89 0.38
CA LYS A 171 27.96 22.58 1.06
C LYS A 171 28.35 23.86 1.82
N THR A 172 28.11 23.88 3.11
CA THR A 172 28.66 24.91 3.99
C THR A 172 30.18 24.67 4.04
N ILE A 173 30.92 25.43 3.25
CA ILE A 173 32.37 25.46 3.31
C ILE A 173 32.70 26.11 4.65
N LYS A 174 33.12 25.30 5.62
CA LYS A 174 33.74 25.83 6.86
C LYS A 174 35.04 26.51 6.44
N LYS A 175 35.02 27.85 6.44
CA LYS A 175 36.23 28.65 6.36
C LYS A 175 37.08 28.34 7.62
N LYS A 176 38.22 27.69 7.39
CA LYS A 176 39.24 27.53 8.45
C LYS A 176 39.85 28.88 8.65
N GLU A 177 39.55 29.54 9.77
CA GLU A 177 40.28 30.73 10.22
C GLU A 177 41.72 30.30 10.54
N LEU A 178 42.65 30.82 9.78
CA LEU A 178 44.06 30.79 10.09
C LEU A 178 44.31 31.84 11.18
N LEU A 179 44.70 31.40 12.36
CA LEU A 179 45.26 32.29 13.41
C LEU A 179 46.61 32.81 12.90
N PRO A 180 46.85 34.13 13.06
CA PRO A 180 48.19 34.68 12.78
C PRO A 180 49.15 34.33 13.92
N ALA A 181 50.43 34.17 13.53
CA ALA A 181 51.57 33.88 14.39
C ALA A 181 51.92 35.08 15.31
#